data_43f14d161e4f75760a4c15d0a318e46a
#
_entry.id   43f14d161e4f75760a4c15d0a318e46a
#
_cell.length_a   1.000
_cell.length_b   1.000
_cell.length_c   1.000
_cell.angle_alpha   90.00
_cell.angle_beta   90.00
_cell.angle_gamma   90.00
#
_symmetry.space_group_name_H-M   'P 1'
#
loop_
_entity.id
_entity.type
_entity.pdbx_description
1 polymer ?
#
loop_
_entity_poly.entity_id
_entity_poly.type
_entity_poly.pdbx_seq_one_letter_code
_entity_poly.pdbx_strand_id
1 'polypeptide(L)'
;MPAQPAGFNAKAVYAWYVVVVLALGHLVSFIDRTIMSLVVQPMKVSLSLSDTGIGLLVGLGFAILYVVFGLPLGRLADTANRRLIIVAGIFFWSVMTALCGFARNVPELFIARIGVGLGEAALIPAAMSLLTDYLPQARLARAVSVLTMGAALGKSASLIGGGATLTWLNGSGGFLLDALG
;
A
#
# COMPACT_ATOMS: atom_id res chain seq x y z
N MET A 1 20.46 -3.00 44.97
CA MET A 1 19.14 -2.62 44.48
C MET A 1 18.55 -3.87 43.85
N PRO A 2 17.40 -4.39 44.31
CA PRO A 2 16.81 -5.57 43.70
C PRO A 2 16.24 -5.19 42.31
N ALA A 3 16.57 -5.98 41.30
CA ALA A 3 16.00 -5.86 39.95
C ALA A 3 14.50 -6.05 40.05
N GLN A 4 13.73 -5.05 39.65
CA GLN A 4 12.30 -5.21 39.50
C GLN A 4 12.01 -6.34 38.47
N PRO A 5 11.12 -7.28 38.79
CA PRO A 5 10.76 -8.30 37.84
C PRO A 5 10.19 -7.61 36.59
N ALA A 6 10.58 -8.10 35.41
CA ALA A 6 10.09 -7.66 34.10
C ALA A 6 8.58 -7.93 34.00
N GLY A 7 7.79 -7.14 34.70
CA GLY A 7 6.33 -7.15 34.58
C GLY A 7 5.98 -6.89 33.13
N PHE A 8 5.22 -7.78 32.55
CA PHE A 8 4.68 -7.72 31.19
C PHE A 8 4.00 -6.36 31.01
N ASN A 9 4.69 -5.41 30.43
CA ASN A 9 4.24 -4.03 30.37
C ASN A 9 3.18 -3.94 29.26
N ALA A 10 1.90 -4.04 29.64
CA ALA A 10 0.76 -4.04 28.72
C ALA A 10 0.83 -2.87 27.71
N LYS A 11 1.36 -1.72 28.11
CA LYS A 11 1.60 -0.58 27.21
C LYS A 11 2.63 -0.88 26.13
N ALA A 12 3.70 -1.62 26.47
CA ALA A 12 4.72 -2.00 25.49
C ALA A 12 4.20 -3.04 24.50
N VAL A 13 3.39 -3.99 24.96
CA VAL A 13 2.74 -4.99 24.08
C VAL A 13 1.79 -4.32 23.11
N TYR A 14 0.98 -3.40 23.59
CA TYR A 14 0.06 -2.63 22.75
C TYR A 14 0.81 -1.79 21.70
N ALA A 15 1.92 -1.15 22.09
CA ALA A 15 2.74 -0.39 21.15
C ALA A 15 3.28 -1.28 20.01
N TRP A 16 3.78 -2.48 20.32
CA TRP A 16 4.26 -3.41 19.31
C TRP A 16 3.12 -4.00 18.45
N TYR A 17 1.94 -4.24 19.03
CA TYR A 17 0.76 -4.58 18.25
C TYR A 17 0.45 -3.50 17.20
N VAL A 18 0.48 -2.22 17.58
CA VAL A 18 0.29 -1.10 16.64
C VAL A 18 1.35 -1.11 15.55
N VAL A 19 2.64 -1.37 15.88
CA VAL A 19 3.73 -1.49 14.89
C VAL A 19 3.42 -2.58 13.85
N VAL A 20 2.99 -3.76 14.31
CA VAL A 20 2.67 -4.89 13.42
C VAL A 20 1.47 -4.55 12.52
N VAL A 21 0.40 -3.96 13.06
CA VAL A 21 -0.76 -3.55 12.26
C VAL A 21 -0.38 -2.53 11.19
N LEU A 22 0.46 -1.56 11.53
CA LEU A 22 0.95 -0.57 10.57
C LEU A 22 1.87 -1.21 9.51
N ALA A 23 2.72 -2.17 9.90
CA ALA A 23 3.55 -2.92 8.97
C ALA A 23 2.72 -3.77 7.99
N LEU A 24 1.61 -4.37 8.44
CA LEU A 24 0.65 -5.06 7.58
C LEU A 24 -0.03 -4.09 6.61
N GLY A 25 -0.45 -2.91 7.06
CA GLY A 25 -0.98 -1.87 6.18
C GLY A 25 0.05 -1.47 5.10
N HIS A 26 1.31 -1.30 5.49
CA HIS A 26 2.41 -0.98 4.57
C HIS A 26 2.71 -2.12 3.59
N LEU A 27 2.63 -3.38 4.04
CA LEU A 27 2.74 -4.57 3.21
C LEU A 27 1.66 -4.58 2.12
N VAL A 28 0.39 -4.35 2.49
CA VAL A 28 -0.74 -4.33 1.54
C VAL A 28 -0.58 -3.20 0.53
N SER A 29 -0.18 -1.99 0.95
CA SER A 29 0.11 -0.86 0.06
C SER A 29 1.16 -1.22 -1.00
N PHE A 30 2.24 -1.93 -0.61
CA PHE A 30 3.26 -2.36 -1.57
C PHE A 30 2.84 -3.51 -2.47
N ILE A 31 1.96 -4.40 -2.00
CA ILE A 31 1.32 -5.41 -2.85
C ILE A 31 0.54 -4.70 -3.96
N ASP A 32 -0.31 -3.75 -3.62
CA ASP A 32 -1.15 -3.01 -4.55
C ASP A 32 -0.33 -2.29 -5.64
N ARG A 33 0.72 -1.58 -5.25
CA ARG A 33 1.64 -0.91 -6.19
C ARG A 33 2.34 -1.89 -7.13
N THR A 34 2.78 -3.03 -6.61
CA THR A 34 3.57 -3.99 -7.39
C THR A 34 2.68 -4.81 -8.32
N ILE A 35 1.47 -5.21 -7.89
CA ILE A 35 0.50 -5.89 -8.74
C ILE A 35 0.17 -5.04 -9.96
N MET A 36 0.00 -3.72 -9.78
CA MET A 36 -0.28 -2.81 -10.89
C MET A 36 0.81 -2.87 -11.97
N SER A 37 2.08 -2.95 -11.58
CA SER A 37 3.18 -3.08 -12.54
C SER A 37 3.19 -4.42 -13.29
N LEU A 38 2.67 -5.48 -12.68
CA LEU A 38 2.55 -6.79 -13.32
C LEU A 38 1.41 -6.85 -14.35
N VAL A 39 0.29 -6.17 -14.07
CA VAL A 39 -0.87 -6.16 -14.97
C VAL A 39 -0.83 -5.05 -16.02
N VAL A 40 0.23 -4.25 -16.04
CA VAL A 40 0.38 -3.13 -16.98
C VAL A 40 0.36 -3.57 -18.44
N GLN A 41 0.98 -4.70 -18.78
CA GLN A 41 1.03 -5.20 -20.16
C GLN A 41 -0.34 -5.63 -20.68
N PRO A 42 -1.12 -6.47 -19.99
CA PRO A 42 -2.51 -6.75 -20.40
C PRO A 42 -3.35 -5.48 -20.51
N MET A 43 -3.19 -4.54 -19.58
CA MET A 43 -3.94 -3.27 -19.60
C MET A 43 -3.56 -2.39 -20.79
N LYS A 44 -2.28 -2.37 -21.18
CA LYS A 44 -1.81 -1.65 -22.38
C LYS A 44 -2.55 -2.10 -23.62
N VAL A 45 -2.73 -3.42 -23.78
CA VAL A 45 -3.41 -4.00 -24.92
C VAL A 45 -4.92 -3.72 -24.86
N SER A 46 -5.57 -3.97 -23.71
CA SER A 46 -7.02 -3.85 -23.56
C SER A 46 -7.53 -2.41 -23.64
N LEU A 47 -6.78 -1.44 -23.13
CA LEU A 47 -7.15 -0.02 -23.08
C LEU A 47 -6.43 0.84 -24.14
N SER A 48 -5.64 0.23 -25.02
CA SER A 48 -4.83 0.92 -26.06
C SER A 48 -3.96 2.05 -25.49
N LEU A 49 -3.32 1.79 -24.33
CA LEU A 49 -2.50 2.77 -23.64
C LEU A 49 -1.15 2.96 -24.35
N SER A 50 -0.73 4.24 -24.45
CA SER A 50 0.64 4.56 -24.87
C SER A 50 1.64 4.30 -23.74
N ASP A 51 2.93 4.15 -24.06
CA ASP A 51 3.99 3.99 -23.06
C ASP A 51 4.09 5.21 -22.13
N THR A 52 3.82 6.41 -22.65
CA THR A 52 3.74 7.64 -21.86
C THR A 52 2.56 7.59 -20.88
N GLY A 53 1.39 7.10 -21.32
CA GLY A 53 0.21 6.92 -20.47
C GLY A 53 0.48 5.94 -19.32
N ILE A 54 1.18 4.84 -19.59
CA ILE A 54 1.61 3.87 -18.57
C ILE A 54 2.59 4.52 -17.58
N GLY A 55 3.59 5.23 -18.09
CA GLY A 55 4.57 5.92 -17.24
C GLY A 55 3.94 6.94 -16.30
N LEU A 56 2.87 7.61 -16.73
CA LEU A 56 2.08 8.52 -15.89
C LEU A 56 1.23 7.75 -14.86
N LEU A 57 0.57 6.66 -15.26
CA LEU A 57 -0.29 5.88 -14.39
C LEU A 57 0.45 5.17 -13.25
N VAL A 58 1.58 4.52 -13.58
CA VAL A 58 2.30 3.64 -12.65
C VAL A 58 3.52 4.32 -12.05
N GLY A 59 4.12 5.27 -12.76
CA GLY A 59 5.38 5.90 -12.41
C GLY A 59 5.25 7.32 -11.89
N LEU A 60 5.73 8.28 -12.68
CA LEU A 60 5.87 9.69 -12.28
C LEU A 60 4.57 10.35 -11.83
N GLY A 61 3.44 10.09 -12.50
CA GLY A 61 2.16 10.66 -12.12
C GLY A 61 1.73 10.25 -10.72
N PHE A 62 1.86 8.96 -10.40
CA PHE A 62 1.58 8.45 -9.07
C PHE A 62 2.55 9.04 -8.02
N ALA A 63 3.86 9.09 -8.32
CA ALA A 63 4.87 9.62 -7.41
C ALA A 63 4.65 11.11 -7.08
N ILE A 64 4.34 11.93 -8.09
CA ILE A 64 4.06 13.36 -7.90
C ILE A 64 2.83 13.54 -7.00
N LEU A 65 1.74 12.85 -7.29
CA LEU A 65 0.51 12.94 -6.50
C LEU A 65 0.72 12.47 -5.06
N TYR A 66 1.47 11.37 -4.88
CA TYR A 66 1.84 10.87 -3.56
C TYR A 66 2.60 11.91 -2.73
N VAL A 67 3.56 12.62 -3.33
CA VAL A 67 4.32 13.68 -2.66
C VAL A 67 3.46 14.91 -2.40
N VAL A 68 2.69 15.37 -3.39
CA VAL A 68 1.82 16.56 -3.29
C VAL A 68 0.77 16.39 -2.19
N PHE A 69 0.14 15.23 -2.09
CA PHE A 69 -0.84 14.95 -1.05
C PHE A 69 -0.21 14.51 0.27
N GLY A 70 0.95 13.88 0.23
CA GLY A 70 1.67 13.44 1.43
C GLY A 70 2.05 14.59 2.36
N LEU A 71 2.43 15.76 1.82
CA LEU A 71 2.78 16.94 2.62
C LEU A 71 1.60 17.50 3.41
N PRO A 72 0.42 17.80 2.80
CA PRO A 72 -0.75 18.27 3.55
C PRO A 72 -1.29 17.20 4.50
N LEU A 73 -1.30 15.93 4.11
CA LEU A 73 -1.75 14.83 4.96
C LEU A 73 -0.81 14.60 6.15
N GLY A 74 0.49 14.84 5.97
CA GLY A 74 1.45 14.86 7.07
C GLY A 74 1.13 15.93 8.11
N ARG A 75 0.89 17.17 7.67
CA ARG A 75 0.46 18.27 8.56
C ARG A 75 -0.87 17.96 9.26
N LEU A 76 -1.82 17.37 8.54
CA LEU A 76 -3.10 16.94 9.10
C LEU A 76 -2.89 15.85 10.16
N ALA A 77 -1.97 14.92 9.95
CA ALA A 77 -1.63 13.87 10.91
C ALA A 77 -1.03 14.42 12.21
N ASP A 78 -0.37 15.58 12.17
CA ASP A 78 0.18 16.21 13.38
C ASP A 78 -0.89 16.92 14.22
N THR A 79 -1.99 17.34 13.62
CA THR A 79 -3.04 18.16 14.27
C THR A 79 -4.35 17.40 14.53
N ALA A 80 -4.64 16.36 13.78
CA ALA A 80 -5.89 15.61 13.85
C ALA A 80 -5.69 14.20 14.45
N ASN A 81 -6.77 13.44 14.55
CA ASN A 81 -6.74 12.06 15.04
C ASN A 81 -6.05 11.13 14.03
N ARG A 82 -4.79 10.80 14.31
CA ARG A 82 -3.92 9.98 13.45
C ARG A 82 -4.52 8.62 13.13
N ARG A 83 -5.21 7.99 14.09
CA ARG A 83 -5.88 6.69 13.87
C ARG A 83 -6.99 6.83 12.83
N LEU A 84 -7.78 7.89 12.93
CA LEU A 84 -8.86 8.15 11.97
C LEU A 84 -8.29 8.41 10.57
N ILE A 85 -7.18 9.14 10.45
CA ILE A 85 -6.51 9.40 9.17
C ILE A 85 -6.02 8.09 8.55
N ILE A 86 -5.40 7.20 9.33
CA ILE A 86 -4.95 5.88 8.85
C ILE A 86 -6.13 5.04 8.38
N VAL A 87 -7.19 4.93 9.20
CA VAL A 87 -8.36 4.14 8.86
C VAL A 87 -9.08 4.69 7.62
N ALA A 88 -9.28 6.01 7.57
CA ALA A 88 -9.90 6.66 6.42
C ALA A 88 -9.05 6.51 5.15
N GLY A 89 -7.72 6.65 5.26
CA GLY A 89 -6.78 6.43 4.17
C GLY A 89 -6.86 5.01 3.64
N ILE A 90 -6.79 3.99 4.53
CA ILE A 90 -6.90 2.58 4.15
C ILE A 90 -8.23 2.29 3.48
N PHE A 91 -9.33 2.73 4.06
CA PHE A 91 -10.66 2.55 3.49
C PHE A 91 -10.76 3.19 2.10
N PHE A 92 -10.32 4.44 1.98
CA PHE A 92 -10.40 5.19 0.73
C PHE A 92 -9.58 4.53 -0.38
N TRP A 93 -8.29 4.19 -0.13
CA TRP A 93 -7.50 3.54 -1.17
C TRP A 93 -8.04 2.15 -1.53
N SER A 94 -8.58 1.38 -0.57
CA SER A 94 -9.17 0.06 -0.84
C SER A 94 -10.36 0.16 -1.80
N VAL A 95 -11.22 1.17 -1.60
CA VAL A 95 -12.33 1.46 -2.52
C VAL A 95 -11.79 1.85 -3.90
N MET A 96 -10.79 2.72 -3.96
CA MET A 96 -10.20 3.16 -5.22
C MET A 96 -9.47 2.02 -5.96
N THR A 97 -8.80 1.12 -5.23
CA THR A 97 -8.20 -0.08 -5.81
C THR A 97 -9.26 -1.01 -6.41
N ALA A 98 -10.38 -1.21 -5.71
CA ALA A 98 -11.51 -1.96 -6.26
C ALA A 98 -12.06 -1.29 -7.54
N LEU A 99 -12.20 0.04 -7.55
CA LEU A 99 -12.63 0.79 -8.74
C LEU A 99 -11.65 0.68 -9.91
N CYS A 100 -10.33 0.54 -9.66
CA CYS A 100 -9.37 0.24 -10.72
C CYS A 100 -9.72 -1.08 -11.46
N GLY A 101 -10.20 -2.09 -10.73
CA GLY A 101 -10.62 -3.36 -11.32
C GLY A 101 -11.91 -3.28 -12.17
N PHE A 102 -12.73 -2.26 -11.96
CA PHE A 102 -13.96 -2.01 -12.73
C PHE A 102 -13.79 -0.96 -13.82
N ALA A 103 -12.63 -0.32 -13.94
CA ALA A 103 -12.37 0.71 -14.94
C ALA A 103 -12.48 0.15 -16.37
N ARG A 104 -13.29 0.79 -17.20
CA ARG A 104 -13.54 0.40 -18.59
C ARG A 104 -12.79 1.24 -19.61
N ASN A 105 -12.22 2.35 -19.16
CA ASN A 105 -11.48 3.28 -20.00
C ASN A 105 -10.31 3.92 -19.22
N VAL A 106 -9.41 4.56 -19.95
CA VAL A 106 -8.21 5.18 -19.39
C VAL A 106 -8.50 6.29 -18.36
N PRO A 107 -9.45 7.21 -18.61
CA PRO A 107 -9.80 8.25 -17.62
C PRO A 107 -10.31 7.67 -16.29
N GLU A 108 -11.17 6.67 -16.32
CA GLU A 108 -11.67 6.02 -15.10
C GLU A 108 -10.53 5.40 -14.30
N LEU A 109 -9.65 4.65 -14.98
CA LEU A 109 -8.48 4.06 -14.36
C LEU A 109 -7.55 5.11 -13.75
N PHE A 110 -7.35 6.23 -14.47
CA PHE A 110 -6.49 7.31 -14.01
C PHE A 110 -7.03 7.99 -12.75
N ILE A 111 -8.33 8.28 -12.71
CA ILE A 111 -9.00 8.86 -11.54
C ILE A 111 -8.92 7.90 -10.34
N ALA A 112 -9.22 6.62 -10.54
CA ALA A 112 -9.12 5.63 -9.48
C ALA A 112 -7.68 5.53 -8.94
N ARG A 113 -6.66 5.57 -9.82
CA ARG A 113 -5.24 5.55 -9.43
C ARG A 113 -4.81 6.80 -8.65
N ILE A 114 -5.30 7.97 -9.02
CA ILE A 114 -5.13 9.21 -8.23
C ILE A 114 -5.68 9.00 -6.82
N GLY A 115 -6.87 8.43 -6.71
CA GLY A 115 -7.51 8.13 -5.43
C GLY A 115 -6.70 7.14 -4.59
N VAL A 116 -6.16 6.07 -5.18
CA VAL A 116 -5.25 5.14 -4.49
C VAL A 116 -4.04 5.89 -3.93
N GLY A 117 -3.36 6.69 -4.76
CA GLY A 117 -2.20 7.48 -4.34
C GLY A 117 -2.51 8.46 -3.20
N LEU A 118 -3.69 9.11 -3.24
CA LEU A 118 -4.15 9.98 -2.17
C LEU A 118 -4.36 9.23 -0.85
N GLY A 119 -5.06 8.09 -0.88
CA GLY A 119 -5.31 7.30 0.33
C GLY A 119 -4.03 6.72 0.93
N GLU A 120 -3.13 6.19 0.10
CA GLU A 120 -1.85 5.65 0.55
C GLU A 120 -0.90 6.71 1.11
N ALA A 121 -0.93 7.95 0.57
CA ALA A 121 -0.09 9.03 1.02
C ALA A 121 -0.34 9.42 2.49
N ALA A 122 -1.51 9.09 3.04
CA ALA A 122 -1.86 9.32 4.44
C ALA A 122 -1.16 8.35 5.40
N LEU A 123 -0.81 7.12 4.96
CA LEU A 123 -0.38 6.05 5.85
C LEU A 123 0.95 6.37 6.55
N ILE A 124 2.01 6.66 5.79
CA ILE A 124 3.37 6.77 6.35
C ILE A 124 3.50 7.95 7.30
N PRO A 125 3.11 9.20 6.96
CA PRO A 125 3.24 10.32 7.90
C PRO A 125 2.41 10.09 9.17
N ALA A 126 1.17 9.61 9.05
CA ALA A 126 0.33 9.31 10.21
C ALA A 126 0.88 8.15 11.05
N ALA A 127 1.45 7.11 10.44
CA ALA A 127 2.10 6.00 11.13
C ALA A 127 3.33 6.47 11.90
N MET A 128 4.21 7.26 11.27
CA MET A 128 5.41 7.80 11.93
C MET A 128 5.04 8.69 13.11
N SER A 129 4.09 9.59 12.95
CA SER A 129 3.59 10.44 14.01
C SER A 129 2.97 9.62 15.16
N LEU A 130 2.23 8.56 14.86
CA LEU A 130 1.64 7.66 15.85
C LEU A 130 2.71 6.85 16.61
N LEU A 131 3.75 6.36 15.94
CA LEU A 131 4.82 5.57 16.55
C LEU A 131 5.65 6.39 17.54
N THR A 132 5.86 7.67 17.28
CA THR A 132 6.58 8.56 18.20
C THR A 132 5.83 8.76 19.52
N ASP A 133 4.51 8.65 19.53
CA ASP A 133 3.71 8.74 20.77
C ASP A 133 3.73 7.45 21.59
N TYR A 134 3.81 6.29 20.93
CA TYR A 134 3.74 4.99 21.61
C TYR A 134 5.09 4.44 22.04
N LEU A 135 6.18 4.83 21.38
CA LEU A 135 7.48 4.23 21.56
C LEU A 135 8.53 5.28 21.97
N PRO A 136 9.38 4.96 22.97
CA PRO A 136 10.53 5.78 23.29
C PRO A 136 11.53 5.80 22.13
N GLN A 137 12.28 6.89 21.99
CA GLN A 137 13.25 7.10 20.90
C GLN A 137 14.21 5.91 20.70
N ALA A 138 14.64 5.27 21.79
CA ALA A 138 15.53 4.09 21.74
C ALA A 138 14.92 2.87 21.01
N ARG A 139 13.60 2.80 20.89
CA ARG A 139 12.88 1.69 20.21
C ARG A 139 12.29 2.10 18.86
N LEU A 140 12.26 3.39 18.56
CA LEU A 140 11.65 3.92 17.34
C LEU A 140 12.34 3.38 16.08
N ALA A 141 13.68 3.31 16.06
CA ALA A 141 14.43 2.74 14.94
C ALA A 141 14.03 1.30 14.62
N ARG A 142 13.81 0.47 15.65
CA ARG A 142 13.35 -0.92 15.46
C ARG A 142 11.92 -0.97 14.90
N ALA A 143 11.03 -0.11 15.38
CA ALA A 143 9.67 -0.03 14.90
C ALA A 143 9.61 0.39 13.42
N VAL A 144 10.42 1.37 13.03
CA VAL A 144 10.56 1.79 11.62
C VAL A 144 11.13 0.66 10.75
N SER A 145 12.10 -0.11 11.26
CA SER A 145 12.63 -1.28 10.55
C SER A 145 11.56 -2.34 10.30
N VAL A 146 10.69 -2.62 11.29
CA VAL A 146 9.55 -3.54 11.12
C VAL A 146 8.55 -3.00 10.11
N LEU A 147 8.26 -1.70 10.15
CA LEU A 147 7.38 -1.04 9.17
C LEU A 147 7.91 -1.16 7.74
N THR A 148 9.21 -0.88 7.53
CA THR A 148 9.85 -0.98 6.20
C THR A 148 10.01 -2.43 5.74
N MET A 149 10.17 -3.39 6.67
CA MET A 149 10.15 -4.82 6.35
C MET A 149 8.80 -5.24 5.76
N GLY A 150 7.69 -4.66 6.23
CA GLY A 150 6.37 -4.85 5.62
C GLY A 150 6.36 -4.52 4.14
N ALA A 151 6.98 -3.40 3.74
CA ALA A 151 7.10 -3.01 2.32
C ALA A 151 7.91 -4.03 1.49
N ALA A 152 9.05 -4.51 2.02
CA ALA A 152 9.88 -5.49 1.34
C ALA A 152 9.14 -6.82 1.16
N LEU A 153 8.47 -7.30 2.20
CA LEU A 153 7.64 -8.50 2.15
C LEU A 153 6.46 -8.34 1.19
N GLY A 154 5.82 -7.17 1.16
CA GLY A 154 4.74 -6.87 0.23
C GLY A 154 5.17 -6.95 -1.24
N LYS A 155 6.32 -6.37 -1.58
CA LYS A 155 6.92 -6.49 -2.91
C LYS A 155 7.19 -7.94 -3.30
N SER A 156 7.85 -8.69 -2.41
CA SER A 156 8.18 -10.11 -2.67
C SER A 156 6.93 -10.97 -2.82
N ALA A 157 5.95 -10.80 -1.93
CA ALA A 157 4.68 -11.51 -1.99
C ALA A 157 3.91 -11.21 -3.28
N SER A 158 3.92 -9.95 -3.72
CA SER A 158 3.26 -9.53 -4.96
C SER A 158 3.93 -10.11 -6.20
N LEU A 159 5.27 -10.13 -6.26
CA LEU A 159 6.01 -10.70 -7.39
C LEU A 159 5.79 -12.21 -7.49
N ILE A 160 5.86 -12.93 -6.37
CA ILE A 160 5.65 -14.38 -6.34
C ILE A 160 4.18 -14.71 -6.61
N GLY A 161 3.26 -14.14 -5.84
CA GLY A 161 1.83 -14.41 -5.96
C GLY A 161 1.22 -13.90 -7.27
N GLY A 162 1.57 -12.67 -7.68
CA GLY A 162 1.10 -12.09 -8.93
C GLY A 162 1.66 -12.80 -10.16
N GLY A 163 2.96 -13.18 -10.12
CA GLY A 163 3.57 -13.98 -11.18
C GLY A 163 2.93 -15.37 -11.29
N ALA A 164 2.70 -16.04 -10.17
CA ALA A 164 2.03 -17.36 -10.15
C ALA A 164 0.59 -17.28 -10.68
N THR A 165 -0.18 -16.25 -10.30
CA THR A 165 -1.54 -16.03 -10.81
C THR A 165 -1.55 -15.77 -12.33
N LEU A 166 -0.65 -14.94 -12.83
CA LEU A 166 -0.54 -14.69 -14.26
C LEU A 166 -0.17 -15.95 -15.05
N THR A 167 0.76 -16.76 -14.53
CA THR A 167 1.15 -18.03 -15.14
C THR A 167 -0.01 -19.00 -15.15
N TRP A 168 -0.76 -19.09 -14.05
CA TRP A 168 -1.93 -19.95 -13.95
C TRP A 168 -3.05 -19.50 -14.90
N LEU A 169 -3.35 -18.22 -14.97
CA LEU A 169 -4.35 -17.66 -15.91
C LEU A 169 -3.96 -17.88 -17.37
N ASN A 170 -2.69 -17.71 -17.74
CA ASN A 170 -2.22 -17.95 -19.09
C ASN A 170 -2.28 -19.44 -19.44
N GLY A 171 -1.96 -20.33 -18.49
CA GLY A 171 -2.08 -21.78 -18.67
C GLY A 171 -3.53 -22.27 -18.75
N SER A 172 -4.43 -21.72 -17.93
CA SER A 172 -5.85 -22.06 -17.96
C SER A 172 -6.63 -21.33 -19.07
N GLY A 173 -6.17 -20.13 -19.46
CA GLY A 173 -6.77 -19.35 -20.54
C GLY A 173 -6.60 -20.01 -21.91
N GLY A 174 -5.46 -20.64 -22.17
CA GLY A 174 -5.25 -21.49 -23.34
C GLY A 174 -6.26 -22.65 -23.39
N PHE A 175 -6.44 -23.35 -22.27
CA PHE A 175 -7.40 -24.44 -22.15
C PHE A 175 -8.86 -23.98 -22.36
N LEU A 176 -9.23 -22.80 -21.83
CA LEU A 176 -10.60 -22.27 -21.98
C LEU A 176 -10.86 -21.75 -23.41
N LEU A 177 -9.86 -21.15 -24.06
CA LEU A 177 -9.98 -20.69 -25.45
C LEU A 177 -10.04 -21.88 -26.42
N ASP A 178 -9.28 -22.94 -26.18
CA ASP A 178 -9.33 -24.19 -26.96
C ASP A 178 -10.60 -24.98 -26.69
N ALA A 179 -11.26 -24.81 -25.55
CA ALA A 179 -12.53 -25.49 -25.22
C ALA A 179 -13.77 -24.73 -25.74
N LEU A 180 -13.64 -23.44 -26.07
CA LEU A 180 -14.73 -22.58 -26.56
C LEU A 180 -14.64 -22.28 -28.05
N GLY A 181 -13.55 -22.68 -28.71
CA GLY A 181 -13.27 -22.49 -30.17
C GLY A 181 -13.73 -23.50 -31.06
#